data_acec223cb458cb17bedc2da4daed4030
#
_entry.id   acec223cb458cb17bedc2da4daed4030
#
_cell.length_a   1.000
_cell.length_b   1.000
_cell.length_c   1.000
_cell.angle_alpha   90.00
_cell.angle_beta   90.00
_cell.angle_gamma   90.00
#
_symmetry.space_group_name_H-M   'P 1'
#
loop_
_entity.id
_entity.type
_entity.pdbx_description
1 polymer ?
#
loop_
_entity_poly.entity_id
_entity_poly.type
_entity_poly.pdbx_seq_one_letter_code
_entity_poly.pdbx_strand_id
1 'polypeptide(L)'
;MSIISEEKIQSVREDFPILSRTIYGKPLVYFDNAATTQKPRTVIDAISNYYLNDNANVHRGVHYLSQQATGAFEDVRKKVAAFVTAGSPNEIIFTRGATEAINLVAWSYCETYLNAGDEIIISILEHHSNIVPWQVACERKGAFLKVIPVTSEGELDMKVFEQLLTDRTKMVAVSHISNTLGTINPIEEIVKTAHQKGVPVFVDGAQGLSHGPVDVQKLDCDFYAFSAHKMFGPMGIGGLYGKTSWLEKMPPYQLGGEMIDRVTFEKTTYNEIPYKFEAGTPNVADVMGFGAAIDYLNDLGWDFITAQENDLLEYATARLQAIEGVKIIGTSAHKAAIISFLIDGIHFFDAGTIMDHLGIAVRTGSHCTQPLMDILGINGTLRASMAFYNTRQEVDKLIDAIHRVKTLFA
;
A
#
# COMPACT_ATOMS: atom_id res chain seq x y z
N MET A 1 -18.62 0.43 22.45
CA MET A 1 -17.64 -0.48 21.79
C MET A 1 -17.14 -1.46 22.84
N SER A 2 -17.09 -2.76 22.57
CA SER A 2 -16.47 -3.73 23.48
C SER A 2 -14.97 -3.43 23.53
N ILE A 3 -14.45 -3.20 24.74
CA ILE A 3 -13.00 -2.99 24.95
C ILE A 3 -12.31 -4.28 24.52
N ILE A 4 -11.41 -4.19 23.55
CA ILE A 4 -10.57 -5.33 23.14
C ILE A 4 -9.73 -5.74 24.35
N SER A 5 -9.75 -7.03 24.72
CA SER A 5 -9.01 -7.48 25.90
C SER A 5 -7.50 -7.48 25.62
N GLU A 6 -6.70 -7.08 26.61
CA GLU A 6 -5.24 -7.15 26.54
C GLU A 6 -4.74 -8.58 26.24
N GLU A 7 -5.43 -9.59 26.77
CA GLU A 7 -5.13 -11.01 26.50
C GLU A 7 -5.23 -11.34 25.00
N LYS A 8 -6.26 -10.84 24.29
CA LYS A 8 -6.41 -11.05 22.84
C LYS A 8 -5.28 -10.38 22.07
N ILE A 9 -4.92 -9.15 22.43
CA ILE A 9 -3.80 -8.44 21.80
C ILE A 9 -2.50 -9.20 22.05
N GLN A 10 -2.24 -9.66 23.26
CA GLN A 10 -1.05 -10.42 23.58
C GLN A 10 -0.98 -11.74 22.81
N SER A 11 -2.07 -12.48 22.71
CA SER A 11 -2.15 -13.69 21.90
C SER A 11 -1.81 -13.44 20.42
N VAL A 12 -2.35 -12.34 19.84
CA VAL A 12 -2.03 -11.94 18.46
C VAL A 12 -0.55 -11.58 18.30
N ARG A 13 0.06 -10.91 19.29
CA ARG A 13 1.49 -10.54 19.25
C ARG A 13 2.42 -11.77 19.22
N GLU A 14 2.05 -12.86 19.85
CA GLU A 14 2.81 -14.13 19.87
C GLU A 14 2.93 -14.75 18.48
N ASP A 15 2.00 -14.47 17.58
CA ASP A 15 2.07 -14.89 16.18
C ASP A 15 3.22 -14.20 15.41
N PHE A 16 3.75 -13.09 15.91
CA PHE A 16 4.81 -12.28 15.28
C PHE A 16 6.15 -12.41 16.00
N PRO A 17 7.01 -13.39 15.63
CA PRO A 17 8.21 -13.72 16.38
C PRO A 17 9.18 -12.55 16.61
N ILE A 18 9.24 -11.62 15.64
CA ILE A 18 10.14 -10.46 15.69
C ILE A 18 9.78 -9.49 16.83
N LEU A 19 8.52 -9.43 17.26
CA LEU A 19 8.06 -8.51 18.31
C LEU A 19 8.63 -8.89 19.71
N SER A 20 9.16 -10.11 19.87
CA SER A 20 9.84 -10.54 21.09
C SER A 20 11.30 -10.10 21.19
N ARG A 21 11.85 -9.47 20.12
CA ARG A 21 13.26 -9.05 20.10
C ARG A 21 13.55 -7.89 21.03
N THR A 22 14.80 -7.82 21.46
CA THR A 22 15.37 -6.65 22.14
C THR A 22 16.33 -5.90 21.22
N ILE A 23 16.25 -4.58 21.22
CA ILE A 23 17.10 -3.65 20.48
C ILE A 23 17.86 -2.79 21.48
N TYR A 24 19.18 -2.83 21.46
CA TYR A 24 20.05 -2.14 22.46
C TYR A 24 19.67 -2.48 23.92
N GLY A 25 19.26 -3.75 24.17
CA GLY A 25 18.82 -4.22 25.48
C GLY A 25 17.42 -3.73 25.91
N LYS A 26 16.64 -3.12 25.01
CA LYS A 26 15.27 -2.67 25.23
C LYS A 26 14.29 -3.51 24.43
N PRO A 27 13.07 -3.81 24.95
CA PRO A 27 12.04 -4.45 24.14
C PRO A 27 11.73 -3.62 22.87
N LEU A 28 11.62 -4.29 21.71
CA LEU A 28 11.27 -3.64 20.45
C LEU A 28 9.87 -3.02 20.54
N VAL A 29 9.77 -1.74 20.17
CA VAL A 29 8.51 -1.05 19.84
C VAL A 29 8.55 -0.72 18.36
N TYR A 30 7.68 -1.34 17.56
CA TYR A 30 7.71 -1.20 16.10
C TYR A 30 6.54 -0.33 15.60
N PHE A 31 6.84 0.90 15.21
CA PHE A 31 5.90 1.90 14.69
C PHE A 31 6.22 2.36 13.27
N ASP A 32 6.88 1.51 12.45
CA ASP A 32 7.12 1.80 11.02
C ASP A 32 6.30 0.90 10.10
N ASN A 33 5.05 0.57 10.50
CA ASN A 33 4.16 -0.32 9.76
C ASN A 33 3.76 0.20 8.39
N ALA A 34 3.62 1.51 8.19
CA ALA A 34 3.33 2.10 6.89
C ALA A 34 4.50 1.97 5.88
N ALA A 35 5.72 1.63 6.33
CA ALA A 35 6.82 1.24 5.46
C ALA A 35 6.75 -0.24 5.11
N THR A 36 6.65 -1.11 6.12
CA THR A 36 6.41 -2.56 5.98
C THR A 36 5.88 -3.09 7.31
N THR A 37 4.88 -3.96 7.29
CA THR A 37 4.38 -4.62 8.50
C THR A 37 5.27 -5.81 8.88
N GLN A 38 5.19 -6.29 10.12
CA GLN A 38 5.82 -7.53 10.52
C GLN A 38 5.03 -8.74 10.00
N LYS A 39 5.64 -9.93 9.99
CA LYS A 39 5.09 -11.14 9.38
C LYS A 39 4.69 -12.14 10.44
N PRO A 40 3.47 -12.68 10.43
CA PRO A 40 3.10 -13.75 11.32
C PRO A 40 3.83 -15.05 10.95
N ARG A 41 3.98 -15.94 11.91
CA ARG A 41 4.65 -17.24 11.75
C ARG A 41 4.08 -18.02 10.55
N THR A 42 2.77 -18.01 10.38
CA THR A 42 2.07 -18.72 9.29
C THR A 42 2.55 -18.31 7.90
N VAL A 43 2.86 -17.03 7.69
CA VAL A 43 3.41 -16.52 6.43
C VAL A 43 4.83 -17.02 6.20
N ILE A 44 5.67 -17.00 7.23
CA ILE A 44 7.06 -17.49 7.16
C ILE A 44 7.06 -18.99 6.84
N ASP A 45 6.22 -19.74 7.54
CA ASP A 45 6.11 -21.19 7.39
C ASP A 45 5.57 -21.58 6.01
N ALA A 46 4.60 -20.83 5.45
CA ALA A 46 4.08 -21.08 4.12
C ALA A 46 5.18 -20.98 3.03
N ILE A 47 6.01 -19.94 3.10
CA ILE A 47 7.16 -19.77 2.18
C ILE A 47 8.16 -20.91 2.34
N SER A 48 8.53 -21.21 3.58
CA SER A 48 9.49 -22.27 3.88
C SER A 48 8.97 -23.64 3.43
N ASN A 49 7.71 -23.94 3.71
CA ASN A 49 7.07 -25.20 3.33
C ASN A 49 7.03 -25.40 1.81
N TYR A 50 6.74 -24.34 1.05
CA TYR A 50 6.77 -24.41 -0.41
C TYR A 50 8.14 -24.88 -0.92
N TYR A 51 9.23 -24.26 -0.47
CA TYR A 51 10.58 -24.66 -0.88
C TYR A 51 11.00 -26.04 -0.38
N LEU A 52 10.55 -26.47 0.77
CA LEU A 52 10.90 -27.77 1.34
C LEU A 52 10.17 -28.93 0.67
N ASN A 53 8.92 -28.71 0.22
CA ASN A 53 8.04 -29.82 -0.15
C ASN A 53 7.44 -29.74 -1.57
N ASP A 54 7.20 -28.52 -2.10
CA ASP A 54 6.32 -28.33 -3.27
C ASP A 54 7.01 -27.58 -4.43
N ASN A 55 8.28 -27.21 -4.30
CA ASN A 55 8.97 -26.35 -5.26
C ASN A 55 9.00 -26.94 -6.68
N ALA A 56 8.28 -26.31 -7.58
CA ALA A 56 8.28 -26.61 -9.01
C ALA A 56 7.91 -25.37 -9.83
N ASN A 57 8.30 -25.37 -11.13
CA ASN A 57 7.77 -24.36 -12.04
C ASN A 57 6.28 -24.58 -12.29
N VAL A 58 5.53 -23.50 -12.47
CA VAL A 58 4.08 -23.50 -12.63
C VAL A 58 3.68 -23.47 -14.11
N HIS A 59 2.42 -23.81 -14.43
CA HIS A 59 1.69 -23.73 -15.70
C HIS A 59 2.13 -24.70 -16.81
N ARG A 60 3.43 -24.99 -16.99
CA ARG A 60 3.94 -25.74 -18.15
C ARG A 60 4.40 -27.16 -17.87
N GLY A 61 4.57 -27.53 -16.62
CA GLY A 61 5.03 -28.87 -16.25
C GLY A 61 3.87 -29.88 -16.23
N VAL A 62 4.13 -31.06 -16.78
CA VAL A 62 3.14 -32.17 -16.78
C VAL A 62 3.33 -33.13 -15.59
N HIS A 63 4.37 -32.95 -14.79
CA HIS A 63 4.64 -33.79 -13.63
C HIS A 63 3.89 -33.32 -12.37
N TYR A 64 3.72 -34.23 -11.41
CA TYR A 64 2.91 -34.02 -10.20
C TYR A 64 3.22 -32.72 -9.47
N LEU A 65 4.49 -32.43 -9.13
CA LEU A 65 4.86 -31.22 -8.41
C LEU A 65 4.47 -29.92 -9.14
N SER A 66 4.64 -29.89 -10.47
CA SER A 66 4.25 -28.72 -11.27
C SER A 66 2.73 -28.50 -11.25
N GLN A 67 1.94 -29.57 -11.33
CA GLN A 67 0.49 -29.48 -11.25
C GLN A 67 0.02 -29.00 -9.88
N GLN A 68 0.64 -29.53 -8.80
CA GLN A 68 0.34 -29.09 -7.43
C GLN A 68 0.72 -27.61 -7.22
N ALA A 69 1.93 -27.21 -7.63
CA ALA A 69 2.37 -25.82 -7.51
C ALA A 69 1.48 -24.86 -8.33
N THR A 70 1.06 -25.26 -9.53
CA THR A 70 0.14 -24.48 -10.38
C THR A 70 -1.22 -24.32 -9.70
N GLY A 71 -1.79 -25.42 -9.20
CA GLY A 71 -3.08 -25.38 -8.49
C GLY A 71 -3.03 -24.44 -7.28
N ALA A 72 -2.01 -24.59 -6.44
CA ALA A 72 -1.82 -23.74 -5.27
C ALA A 72 -1.63 -22.27 -5.63
N PHE A 73 -0.85 -21.95 -6.66
CA PHE A 73 -0.63 -20.61 -7.17
C PHE A 73 -1.94 -19.94 -7.62
N GLU A 74 -2.74 -20.64 -8.43
CA GLU A 74 -4.02 -20.12 -8.91
C GLU A 74 -5.08 -20.05 -7.80
N ASP A 75 -5.02 -20.93 -6.79
CA ASP A 75 -5.90 -20.82 -5.61
C ASP A 75 -5.59 -19.57 -4.79
N VAL A 76 -4.33 -19.16 -4.68
CA VAL A 76 -4.00 -17.86 -4.06
C VAL A 76 -4.53 -16.70 -4.90
N ARG A 77 -4.47 -16.77 -6.25
CA ARG A 77 -5.09 -15.74 -7.11
C ARG A 77 -6.58 -15.58 -6.83
N LYS A 78 -7.30 -16.71 -6.69
CA LYS A 78 -8.72 -16.71 -6.31
C LYS A 78 -8.94 -16.08 -4.92
N LYS A 79 -8.06 -16.38 -3.95
CA LYS A 79 -8.11 -15.75 -2.61
C LYS A 79 -7.92 -14.25 -2.68
N VAL A 80 -6.93 -13.77 -3.46
CA VAL A 80 -6.70 -12.33 -3.66
C VAL A 80 -7.92 -11.68 -4.29
N ALA A 81 -8.49 -12.30 -5.34
CA ALA A 81 -9.71 -11.80 -5.98
C ALA A 81 -10.88 -11.68 -5.00
N ALA A 82 -11.11 -12.71 -4.19
CA ALA A 82 -12.13 -12.69 -3.16
C ALA A 82 -11.86 -11.63 -2.08
N PHE A 83 -10.61 -11.46 -1.67
CA PHE A 83 -10.21 -10.52 -0.63
C PHE A 83 -10.43 -9.05 -1.01
N VAL A 84 -10.30 -8.72 -2.30
CA VAL A 84 -10.60 -7.36 -2.81
C VAL A 84 -11.98 -7.28 -3.46
N THR A 85 -12.78 -8.35 -3.42
CA THR A 85 -14.11 -8.44 -4.04
C THR A 85 -14.05 -8.19 -5.57
N ALA A 86 -13.03 -8.73 -6.27
CA ALA A 86 -12.95 -8.67 -7.74
C ALA A 86 -14.02 -9.57 -8.38
N GLY A 87 -14.47 -9.20 -9.57
CA GLY A 87 -15.49 -9.96 -10.33
C GLY A 87 -14.98 -11.30 -10.87
N SER A 88 -13.66 -11.40 -11.08
CA SER A 88 -13.00 -12.60 -11.60
C SER A 88 -11.55 -12.68 -11.10
N PRO A 89 -11.00 -13.89 -10.88
CA PRO A 89 -9.56 -14.07 -10.68
C PRO A 89 -8.70 -13.53 -11.83
N ASN A 90 -9.23 -13.49 -13.05
CA ASN A 90 -8.53 -12.96 -14.21
C ASN A 90 -8.31 -11.44 -14.18
N GLU A 91 -8.96 -10.74 -13.26
CA GLU A 91 -8.75 -9.31 -12.98
C GLU A 91 -7.59 -9.06 -12.01
N ILE A 92 -6.94 -10.11 -11.51
CA ILE A 92 -5.79 -10.03 -10.60
C ILE A 92 -4.52 -10.40 -11.36
N ILE A 93 -3.58 -9.46 -11.42
CA ILE A 93 -2.24 -9.64 -11.98
C ILE A 93 -1.24 -9.61 -10.84
N PHE A 94 -0.42 -10.65 -10.68
CA PHE A 94 0.67 -10.63 -9.72
C PHE A 94 1.82 -9.76 -10.21
N THR A 95 2.32 -8.91 -9.31
CA THR A 95 3.44 -8.00 -9.55
C THR A 95 4.41 -8.06 -8.36
N ARG A 96 5.58 -7.45 -8.48
CA ARG A 96 6.53 -7.35 -7.33
C ARG A 96 6.03 -6.42 -6.22
N GLY A 97 4.91 -5.73 -6.42
CA GLY A 97 4.29 -4.81 -5.50
C GLY A 97 3.61 -3.64 -6.21
N ALA A 98 2.99 -2.74 -5.45
CA ALA A 98 2.26 -1.59 -5.98
C ALA A 98 3.07 -0.73 -6.97
N THR A 99 4.36 -0.53 -6.73
CA THR A 99 5.21 0.24 -7.65
C THR A 99 5.25 -0.35 -9.05
N GLU A 100 5.39 -1.68 -9.18
CA GLU A 100 5.33 -2.33 -10.49
C GLU A 100 3.93 -2.28 -11.09
N ALA A 101 2.89 -2.49 -10.29
CA ALA A 101 1.50 -2.38 -10.72
C ALA A 101 1.18 -0.98 -11.31
N ILE A 102 1.65 0.08 -10.65
CA ILE A 102 1.52 1.46 -11.14
C ILE A 102 2.29 1.64 -12.47
N ASN A 103 3.53 1.17 -12.55
CA ASN A 103 4.33 1.24 -13.77
C ASN A 103 3.68 0.46 -14.93
N LEU A 104 3.09 -0.71 -14.65
CA LEU A 104 2.37 -1.51 -15.64
C LEU A 104 1.23 -0.69 -16.26
N VAL A 105 0.37 -0.09 -15.44
CA VAL A 105 -0.75 0.70 -15.95
C VAL A 105 -0.25 1.99 -16.61
N ALA A 106 0.68 2.72 -16.00
CA ALA A 106 1.23 3.94 -16.57
C ALA A 106 1.89 3.69 -17.94
N TRP A 107 2.55 2.56 -18.12
CA TRP A 107 3.11 2.17 -19.42
C TRP A 107 2.01 1.72 -20.39
N SER A 108 1.29 0.64 -20.08
CA SER A 108 0.38 -0.02 -21.00
C SER A 108 -0.83 0.83 -21.36
N TYR A 109 -1.41 1.54 -20.38
CA TYR A 109 -2.54 2.43 -20.63
C TYR A 109 -2.11 3.67 -21.40
N CYS A 110 -1.06 4.38 -20.96
CA CYS A 110 -0.65 5.63 -21.57
C CYS A 110 -0.07 5.43 -22.98
N GLU A 111 0.53 4.26 -23.27
CA GLU A 111 1.00 3.97 -24.63
C GLU A 111 -0.16 3.98 -25.63
N THR A 112 -1.32 3.51 -25.22
CA THR A 112 -2.50 3.34 -26.07
C THR A 112 -3.42 4.57 -26.07
N TYR A 113 -3.61 5.22 -24.92
CA TYR A 113 -4.72 6.16 -24.72
C TYR A 113 -4.27 7.61 -24.45
N LEU A 114 -2.96 7.85 -24.18
CA LEU A 114 -2.46 9.20 -23.89
C LEU A 114 -1.84 9.83 -25.15
N ASN A 115 -2.27 11.05 -25.48
CA ASN A 115 -1.77 11.82 -26.60
C ASN A 115 -1.26 13.20 -26.15
N ALA A 116 -0.59 13.91 -27.06
CA ALA A 116 -0.12 15.27 -26.78
C ALA A 116 -1.28 16.21 -26.46
N GLY A 117 -1.13 16.97 -25.39
CA GLY A 117 -2.13 17.89 -24.87
C GLY A 117 -3.18 17.27 -23.94
N ASP A 118 -3.20 15.94 -23.78
CA ASP A 118 -4.04 15.28 -22.78
C ASP A 118 -3.55 15.54 -21.34
N GLU A 119 -4.35 15.16 -20.37
CA GLU A 119 -4.09 15.42 -18.95
C GLU A 119 -4.24 14.16 -18.11
N ILE A 120 -3.33 13.98 -17.15
CA ILE A 120 -3.44 13.00 -16.06
C ILE A 120 -3.57 13.78 -14.76
N ILE A 121 -4.51 13.39 -13.90
CA ILE A 121 -4.71 14.00 -12.58
C ILE A 121 -4.16 13.05 -11.52
N ILE A 122 -3.29 13.58 -10.65
CA ILE A 122 -2.82 12.93 -9.42
C ILE A 122 -3.14 13.82 -8.22
N SER A 123 -2.90 13.35 -7.01
CA SER A 123 -2.98 14.21 -5.82
C SER A 123 -1.60 14.60 -5.28
N ILE A 124 -1.57 15.64 -4.44
CA ILE A 124 -0.35 16.03 -3.72
C ILE A 124 0.04 15.02 -2.62
N LEU A 125 -0.89 14.15 -2.21
CA LEU A 125 -0.69 13.12 -1.19
C LEU A 125 0.03 11.87 -1.71
N GLU A 126 0.38 11.83 -3.00
CA GLU A 126 0.88 10.62 -3.63
C GLU A 126 2.29 10.25 -3.15
N HIS A 127 2.50 8.96 -2.94
CA HIS A 127 3.83 8.38 -2.84
C HIS A 127 4.57 8.55 -4.18
N HIS A 128 5.90 8.68 -4.16
CA HIS A 128 6.70 8.80 -5.39
C HIS A 128 6.39 7.73 -6.44
N SER A 129 6.02 6.52 -6.02
CA SER A 129 5.60 5.45 -6.93
C SER A 129 4.36 5.80 -7.75
N ASN A 130 3.47 6.67 -7.23
CA ASN A 130 2.26 7.12 -7.92
C ASN A 130 2.38 8.56 -8.46
N ILE A 131 3.60 9.10 -8.53
CA ILE A 131 3.91 10.38 -9.19
C ILE A 131 4.78 10.12 -10.43
N VAL A 132 5.96 9.53 -10.22
CA VAL A 132 7.02 9.44 -11.22
C VAL A 132 6.61 8.70 -12.49
N PRO A 133 5.92 7.53 -12.44
CA PRO A 133 5.50 6.85 -13.66
C PRO A 133 4.54 7.70 -14.53
N TRP A 134 3.61 8.40 -13.91
CA TRP A 134 2.67 9.29 -14.61
C TRP A 134 3.36 10.53 -15.17
N GLN A 135 4.29 11.12 -14.42
CA GLN A 135 5.11 12.24 -14.88
C GLN A 135 5.90 11.87 -16.14
N VAL A 136 6.58 10.73 -16.11
CA VAL A 136 7.35 10.23 -17.26
C VAL A 136 6.46 9.89 -18.45
N ALA A 137 5.27 9.32 -18.20
CA ALA A 137 4.29 9.06 -19.27
C ALA A 137 3.81 10.36 -19.93
N CYS A 138 3.48 11.39 -19.14
CA CYS A 138 3.11 12.72 -19.65
C CYS A 138 4.24 13.35 -20.46
N GLU A 139 5.48 13.31 -19.95
CA GLU A 139 6.65 13.86 -20.65
C GLU A 139 6.85 13.19 -22.02
N ARG A 140 6.80 11.85 -22.07
CA ARG A 140 6.97 11.07 -23.33
C ARG A 140 5.90 11.37 -24.36
N LYS A 141 4.66 11.59 -23.93
CA LYS A 141 3.49 11.79 -24.81
C LYS A 141 3.20 13.27 -25.09
N GLY A 142 3.89 14.22 -24.46
CA GLY A 142 3.58 15.65 -24.55
C GLY A 142 2.24 16.00 -23.87
N ALA A 143 1.87 15.25 -22.84
CA ALA A 143 0.68 15.46 -22.01
C ALA A 143 1.04 16.24 -20.72
N PHE A 144 0.03 16.60 -19.93
CA PHE A 144 0.19 17.40 -18.73
C PHE A 144 -0.22 16.65 -17.47
N LEU A 145 0.61 16.76 -16.44
CA LEU A 145 0.27 16.29 -15.09
C LEU A 145 -0.42 17.41 -14.31
N LYS A 146 -1.61 17.12 -13.77
CA LYS A 146 -2.41 18.02 -12.92
C LYS A 146 -2.42 17.48 -11.51
N VAL A 147 -2.42 18.35 -10.51
CA VAL A 147 -2.31 17.96 -9.11
C VAL A 147 -3.47 18.51 -8.30
N ILE A 148 -4.19 17.63 -7.60
CA ILE A 148 -5.22 17.98 -6.62
C ILE A 148 -4.51 18.47 -5.35
N PRO A 149 -4.74 19.71 -4.89
CA PRO A 149 -4.16 20.21 -3.65
C PRO A 149 -4.87 19.62 -2.42
N VAL A 150 -4.33 19.95 -1.24
CA VAL A 150 -4.94 19.61 0.05
C VAL A 150 -5.39 20.83 0.81
N THR A 151 -6.37 20.62 1.70
CA THR A 151 -6.80 21.58 2.72
C THR A 151 -5.77 21.71 3.85
N SER A 152 -5.99 22.63 4.79
CA SER A 152 -5.18 22.78 6.00
C SER A 152 -5.13 21.53 6.88
N GLU A 153 -6.18 20.71 6.83
CA GLU A 153 -6.31 19.45 7.57
C GLU A 153 -5.55 18.29 6.90
N GLY A 154 -5.14 18.47 5.62
CA GLY A 154 -4.47 17.45 4.82
C GLY A 154 -5.45 16.53 4.10
N GLU A 155 -6.65 16.99 3.79
CA GLU A 155 -7.66 16.32 2.96
C GLU A 155 -7.59 16.85 1.52
N LEU A 156 -7.99 16.06 0.54
CA LEU A 156 -8.04 16.50 -0.85
C LEU A 156 -9.08 17.61 -1.05
N ASP A 157 -8.72 18.67 -1.78
CA ASP A 157 -9.68 19.71 -2.18
C ASP A 157 -10.54 19.19 -3.35
N MET A 158 -11.69 18.64 -3.01
CA MET A 158 -12.62 18.05 -3.98
C MET A 158 -13.21 19.07 -4.94
N LYS A 159 -13.32 20.35 -4.53
CA LYS A 159 -13.79 21.43 -5.43
C LYS A 159 -12.77 21.72 -6.52
N VAL A 160 -11.49 21.72 -6.17
CA VAL A 160 -10.41 21.87 -7.16
C VAL A 160 -10.33 20.62 -8.04
N PHE A 161 -10.51 19.41 -7.47
CA PHE A 161 -10.57 18.18 -8.26
C PHE A 161 -11.63 18.26 -9.37
N GLU A 162 -12.85 18.67 -9.05
CA GLU A 162 -13.93 18.85 -10.07
C GLU A 162 -13.53 19.83 -11.18
N GLN A 163 -12.83 20.93 -10.84
CA GLN A 163 -12.37 21.92 -11.81
C GLN A 163 -11.23 21.42 -12.70
N LEU A 164 -10.38 20.48 -12.18
CA LEU A 164 -9.30 19.88 -12.94
C LEU A 164 -9.79 18.86 -13.98
N LEU A 165 -10.98 18.30 -13.81
CA LEU A 165 -11.58 17.33 -14.75
C LEU A 165 -12.07 18.04 -16.01
N THR A 166 -11.33 17.87 -17.11
CA THR A 166 -11.62 18.43 -18.43
C THR A 166 -11.84 17.32 -19.46
N ASP A 167 -12.28 17.67 -20.67
CA ASP A 167 -12.41 16.72 -21.80
C ASP A 167 -11.05 16.12 -22.23
N ARG A 168 -9.93 16.73 -21.80
CA ARG A 168 -8.58 16.25 -22.05
C ARG A 168 -8.09 15.28 -20.98
N THR A 169 -8.78 15.16 -19.86
CA THR A 169 -8.40 14.24 -18.78
C THR A 169 -8.56 12.80 -19.25
N LYS A 170 -7.50 11.99 -19.14
CA LYS A 170 -7.47 10.57 -19.55
C LYS A 170 -7.33 9.60 -18.40
N MET A 171 -6.84 10.04 -17.25
CA MET A 171 -6.69 9.21 -16.05
C MET A 171 -6.73 10.08 -14.81
N VAL A 172 -7.33 9.56 -13.75
CA VAL A 172 -7.13 10.04 -12.37
C VAL A 172 -6.37 8.96 -11.62
N ALA A 173 -5.23 9.29 -11.01
CA ALA A 173 -4.42 8.33 -10.25
C ALA A 173 -4.18 8.86 -8.83
N VAL A 174 -4.83 8.25 -7.83
CA VAL A 174 -4.84 8.74 -6.45
C VAL A 174 -4.62 7.61 -5.45
N SER A 175 -4.00 7.93 -4.31
CA SER A 175 -3.83 6.99 -3.21
C SER A 175 -5.14 6.81 -2.42
N HIS A 176 -5.41 5.58 -1.97
CA HIS A 176 -6.54 5.30 -1.08
C HIS A 176 -6.31 5.91 0.30
N ILE A 177 -5.11 5.67 0.86
CA ILE A 177 -4.69 6.19 2.16
C ILE A 177 -3.30 6.79 2.03
N SER A 178 -3.11 8.02 2.50
CA SER A 178 -1.82 8.68 2.52
C SER A 178 -0.86 7.96 3.47
N ASN A 179 0.26 7.49 2.94
CA ASN A 179 1.32 6.86 3.75
C ASN A 179 2.02 7.85 4.69
N THR A 180 1.83 9.14 4.50
CA THR A 180 2.46 10.22 5.29
C THR A 180 1.50 10.77 6.32
N LEU A 181 0.31 11.20 5.92
CA LEU A 181 -0.65 11.84 6.82
C LEU A 181 -1.63 10.86 7.45
N GLY A 182 -1.79 9.67 6.88
CA GLY A 182 -2.83 8.72 7.25
C GLY A 182 -4.21 9.06 6.70
N THR A 183 -4.39 10.20 6.05
CA THR A 183 -5.67 10.62 5.47
C THR A 183 -6.25 9.54 4.56
N ILE A 184 -7.50 9.17 4.80
CA ILE A 184 -8.30 8.27 3.96
C ILE A 184 -9.02 9.12 2.93
N ASN A 185 -8.67 8.96 1.66
CA ASN A 185 -9.23 9.74 0.57
C ASN A 185 -10.63 9.22 0.18
N PRO A 186 -11.54 10.10 -0.28
CA PRO A 186 -12.93 9.75 -0.63
C PRO A 186 -12.99 9.08 -2.02
N ILE A 187 -12.48 7.84 -2.15
CA ILE A 187 -12.32 7.15 -3.44
C ILE A 187 -13.65 6.96 -4.16
N GLU A 188 -14.72 6.57 -3.45
CA GLU A 188 -16.05 6.41 -4.07
C GLU A 188 -16.52 7.71 -4.76
N GLU A 189 -16.31 8.86 -4.11
CA GLU A 189 -16.68 10.18 -4.66
C GLU A 189 -15.78 10.55 -5.85
N ILE A 190 -14.46 10.32 -5.75
CA ILE A 190 -13.50 10.57 -6.83
C ILE A 190 -13.86 9.74 -8.07
N VAL A 191 -14.10 8.44 -7.88
CA VAL A 191 -14.47 7.54 -8.99
C VAL A 191 -15.76 7.96 -9.63
N LYS A 192 -16.80 8.20 -8.83
CA LYS A 192 -18.10 8.65 -9.33
C LYS A 192 -17.99 9.93 -10.16
N THR A 193 -17.24 10.91 -9.69
CA THR A 193 -17.05 12.20 -10.35
C THR A 193 -16.25 12.06 -11.65
N ALA A 194 -15.17 11.28 -11.65
CA ALA A 194 -14.38 11.01 -12.84
C ALA A 194 -15.17 10.24 -13.90
N HIS A 195 -15.92 9.21 -13.50
CA HIS A 195 -16.74 8.41 -14.40
C HIS A 195 -17.87 9.19 -15.06
N GLN A 196 -18.42 10.23 -14.43
CA GLN A 196 -19.38 11.15 -15.07
C GLN A 196 -18.77 11.86 -16.29
N LYS A 197 -17.45 11.96 -16.37
CA LYS A 197 -16.70 12.51 -17.50
C LYS A 197 -16.08 11.42 -18.39
N GLY A 198 -16.36 10.14 -18.13
CA GLY A 198 -15.79 9.02 -18.86
C GLY A 198 -14.29 8.79 -18.58
N VAL A 199 -13.77 9.30 -17.47
CA VAL A 199 -12.36 9.22 -17.09
C VAL A 199 -12.14 8.04 -16.14
N PRO A 200 -11.27 7.07 -16.47
CA PRO A 200 -10.95 5.95 -15.59
C PRO A 200 -10.11 6.40 -14.38
N VAL A 201 -10.22 5.61 -13.29
CA VAL A 201 -9.54 5.89 -12.03
C VAL A 201 -8.62 4.75 -11.64
N PHE A 202 -7.35 5.08 -11.42
CA PHE A 202 -6.34 4.24 -10.81
C PHE A 202 -6.21 4.57 -9.33
N VAL A 203 -6.29 3.57 -8.45
CA VAL A 203 -6.13 3.74 -7.01
C VAL A 203 -4.85 3.06 -6.53
N ASP A 204 -3.92 3.83 -5.95
CA ASP A 204 -2.82 3.28 -5.17
C ASP A 204 -3.34 2.84 -3.80
N GLY A 205 -3.61 1.54 -3.69
CA GLY A 205 -4.11 0.88 -2.49
C GLY A 205 -3.03 0.32 -1.57
N ALA A 206 -1.76 0.73 -1.75
CA ALA A 206 -0.64 0.19 -0.99
C ALA A 206 -0.79 0.28 0.54
N GLN A 207 -1.54 1.27 1.03
CA GLN A 207 -1.92 1.37 2.45
C GLN A 207 -3.36 0.86 2.70
N GLY A 208 -4.20 0.77 1.67
CA GLY A 208 -5.63 0.46 1.84
C GLY A 208 -5.90 -0.89 2.45
N LEU A 209 -5.27 -1.95 1.92
CA LEU A 209 -5.52 -3.35 2.33
C LEU A 209 -4.99 -3.72 3.72
N SER A 210 -4.22 -2.86 4.38
CA SER A 210 -3.72 -3.11 5.74
C SER A 210 -4.63 -2.54 6.84
N HIS A 211 -5.49 -1.58 6.50
CA HIS A 211 -6.25 -0.81 7.48
C HIS A 211 -7.77 -1.05 7.40
N GLY A 212 -8.25 -1.84 6.44
CA GLY A 212 -9.67 -2.14 6.32
C GLY A 212 -9.99 -3.02 5.11
N PRO A 213 -11.21 -3.55 5.05
CA PRO A 213 -11.69 -4.30 3.89
C PRO A 213 -11.82 -3.38 2.67
N VAL A 214 -11.46 -3.88 1.51
CA VAL A 214 -11.58 -3.15 0.24
C VAL A 214 -12.48 -3.96 -0.69
N ASP A 215 -13.52 -3.30 -1.20
CA ASP A 215 -14.43 -3.83 -2.21
C ASP A 215 -14.25 -3.01 -3.50
N VAL A 216 -13.48 -3.54 -4.45
CA VAL A 216 -13.18 -2.84 -5.70
C VAL A 216 -14.40 -2.69 -6.61
N GLN A 217 -15.41 -3.57 -6.47
CA GLN A 217 -16.66 -3.44 -7.21
C GLN A 217 -17.52 -2.29 -6.65
N LYS A 218 -17.60 -2.16 -5.31
CA LYS A 218 -18.29 -1.05 -4.66
C LYS A 218 -17.59 0.27 -4.91
N LEU A 219 -16.25 0.31 -4.86
CA LEU A 219 -15.47 1.48 -5.23
C LEU A 219 -15.62 1.84 -6.70
N ASP A 220 -15.94 0.87 -7.54
CA ASP A 220 -16.04 0.96 -9.01
C ASP A 220 -14.76 1.52 -9.67
N CYS A 221 -13.60 1.40 -9.02
CA CYS A 221 -12.33 1.83 -9.59
C CYS A 221 -11.91 0.94 -10.77
N ASP A 222 -11.19 1.51 -11.73
CA ASP A 222 -10.76 0.78 -12.92
C ASP A 222 -9.51 -0.05 -12.67
N PHE A 223 -8.64 0.44 -11.77
CA PHE A 223 -7.41 -0.22 -11.34
C PHE A 223 -7.19 0.00 -9.85
N TYR A 224 -6.64 -1.02 -9.17
CA TYR A 224 -6.27 -0.95 -7.75
C TYR A 224 -4.96 -1.68 -7.52
N ALA A 225 -3.90 -0.97 -7.11
CA ALA A 225 -2.58 -1.54 -6.87
C ALA A 225 -2.33 -1.80 -5.38
N PHE A 226 -1.63 -2.88 -5.05
CA PHE A 226 -1.31 -3.24 -3.66
C PHE A 226 0.01 -4.00 -3.53
N SER A 227 0.55 -4.01 -2.30
CA SER A 227 1.79 -4.71 -1.93
C SER A 227 1.55 -5.62 -0.74
N ALA A 228 1.93 -6.89 -0.84
CA ALA A 228 1.73 -7.84 0.25
C ALA A 228 2.52 -7.48 1.52
N HIS A 229 3.73 -6.89 1.36
CA HIS A 229 4.59 -6.55 2.52
C HIS A 229 4.01 -5.48 3.46
N LYS A 230 2.97 -4.75 3.05
CA LYS A 230 2.27 -3.77 3.89
C LYS A 230 1.02 -4.35 4.55
N MET A 231 0.55 -5.51 4.09
CA MET A 231 -0.59 -6.24 4.63
C MET A 231 -0.16 -7.61 5.21
N PHE A 232 0.94 -7.60 5.98
CA PHE A 232 1.48 -8.74 6.75
C PHE A 232 2.04 -9.89 5.90
N GLY A 233 2.01 -9.78 4.58
CA GLY A 233 2.57 -10.72 3.61
C GLY A 233 4.04 -10.45 3.30
N PRO A 234 4.69 -11.27 2.43
CA PRO A 234 6.10 -11.15 2.11
C PRO A 234 6.43 -9.92 1.26
N MET A 235 7.71 -9.57 1.21
CA MET A 235 8.26 -8.59 0.27
C MET A 235 8.35 -9.21 -1.13
N GLY A 236 8.45 -8.37 -2.16
CA GLY A 236 8.69 -8.84 -3.53
C GLY A 236 7.47 -9.44 -4.24
N ILE A 237 6.29 -9.34 -3.62
CA ILE A 237 5.00 -9.71 -4.20
C ILE A 237 3.94 -8.66 -3.88
N GLY A 238 2.99 -8.51 -4.77
CA GLY A 238 1.81 -7.68 -4.67
C GLY A 238 0.90 -7.95 -5.86
N GLY A 239 0.01 -7.03 -6.16
CA GLY A 239 -0.89 -7.23 -7.29
C GLY A 239 -1.48 -5.93 -7.82
N LEU A 240 -2.06 -6.09 -8.98
CA LEU A 240 -2.93 -5.15 -9.65
C LEU A 240 -4.28 -5.82 -9.84
N TYR A 241 -5.33 -5.21 -9.31
CA TYR A 241 -6.68 -5.41 -9.83
C TYR A 241 -6.88 -4.48 -11.03
N GLY A 242 -7.47 -4.99 -12.10
CA GLY A 242 -7.89 -4.18 -13.23
C GLY A 242 -9.19 -4.70 -13.82
N LYS A 243 -10.13 -3.80 -14.18
CA LYS A 243 -11.36 -4.22 -14.87
C LYS A 243 -11.01 -4.96 -16.17
N THR A 244 -11.64 -6.12 -16.40
CA THR A 244 -11.48 -6.94 -17.62
C THR A 244 -11.48 -6.11 -18.90
N SER A 245 -12.40 -5.14 -18.99
CA SER A 245 -12.57 -4.27 -20.17
C SER A 245 -11.33 -3.42 -20.50
N TRP A 246 -10.51 -3.08 -19.51
CA TRP A 246 -9.24 -2.39 -19.68
C TRP A 246 -8.10 -3.38 -19.96
N LEU A 247 -7.99 -4.42 -19.14
CA LEU A 247 -6.92 -5.41 -19.26
C LEU A 247 -6.87 -6.09 -20.63
N GLU A 248 -8.02 -6.41 -21.22
CA GLU A 248 -8.08 -6.99 -22.54
C GLU A 248 -7.51 -6.08 -23.64
N LYS A 249 -7.75 -4.78 -23.54
CA LYS A 249 -7.36 -3.78 -24.55
C LYS A 249 -5.93 -3.25 -24.39
N MET A 250 -5.40 -3.26 -23.16
CA MET A 250 -4.05 -2.76 -22.90
C MET A 250 -2.99 -3.72 -23.48
N PRO A 251 -1.91 -3.19 -24.08
CA PRO A 251 -0.77 -4.02 -24.49
C PRO A 251 -0.02 -4.56 -23.27
N PRO A 252 0.74 -5.67 -23.43
CA PRO A 252 1.55 -6.20 -22.35
C PRO A 252 2.64 -5.20 -21.92
N TYR A 253 2.98 -5.23 -20.64
CA TYR A 253 4.01 -4.37 -20.04
C TYR A 253 5.41 -4.95 -20.19
N GLN A 254 5.57 -6.23 -19.83
CA GLN A 254 6.82 -6.97 -19.98
C GLN A 254 6.64 -8.06 -21.04
N LEU A 255 7.73 -8.38 -21.72
CA LEU A 255 7.72 -9.34 -22.81
C LEU A 255 8.68 -10.50 -22.51
N GLY A 256 8.28 -11.73 -22.86
CA GLY A 256 9.10 -12.92 -22.62
C GLY A 256 8.32 -14.21 -22.68
N GLY A 257 8.74 -15.21 -21.92
CA GLY A 257 8.01 -16.46 -21.75
C GLY A 257 6.75 -16.26 -20.90
N GLU A 258 5.89 -17.25 -20.81
CA GLU A 258 4.59 -17.33 -20.11
C GLU A 258 3.49 -16.44 -20.72
N MET A 259 3.79 -15.16 -20.99
CA MET A 259 2.83 -14.16 -21.44
C MET A 259 2.45 -14.26 -22.93
N ILE A 260 3.04 -15.20 -23.68
CA ILE A 260 2.83 -15.41 -25.11
C ILE A 260 1.92 -16.63 -25.36
N ASP A 261 1.10 -16.54 -26.41
CA ASP A 261 0.40 -17.66 -27.00
C ASP A 261 1.26 -18.34 -28.09
N ARG A 262 1.67 -17.59 -29.11
CA ARG A 262 2.51 -18.09 -30.19
C ARG A 262 3.59 -17.09 -30.57
N VAL A 263 4.80 -17.60 -30.85
CA VAL A 263 5.96 -16.79 -31.32
C VAL A 263 6.43 -17.34 -32.64
N THR A 264 6.61 -16.44 -33.64
CA THR A 264 7.37 -16.67 -34.86
C THR A 264 8.39 -15.54 -35.01
N PHE A 265 9.31 -15.63 -35.94
CA PHE A 265 10.24 -14.51 -36.18
C PHE A 265 9.53 -13.26 -36.74
N GLU A 266 8.38 -13.45 -37.40
CA GLU A 266 7.61 -12.36 -38.01
C GLU A 266 6.59 -11.75 -37.07
N LYS A 267 6.02 -12.54 -36.13
CA LYS A 267 4.92 -12.08 -35.27
C LYS A 267 4.82 -12.89 -33.99
N THR A 268 4.44 -12.20 -32.91
CA THR A 268 4.05 -12.80 -31.64
C THR A 268 2.56 -12.52 -31.35
N THR A 269 1.84 -13.52 -30.83
CA THR A 269 0.53 -13.34 -30.20
C THR A 269 0.65 -13.55 -28.70
N TYR A 270 -0.19 -12.84 -27.95
CA TYR A 270 -0.12 -12.81 -26.50
C TYR A 270 -1.18 -13.70 -25.88
N ASN A 271 -0.91 -14.17 -24.68
CA ASN A 271 -1.82 -14.98 -23.89
C ASN A 271 -3.04 -14.17 -23.43
N GLU A 272 -4.05 -14.85 -22.89
CA GLU A 272 -5.20 -14.22 -22.26
C GLU A 272 -4.81 -13.57 -20.92
N ILE A 273 -5.69 -12.71 -20.39
CA ILE A 273 -5.55 -12.16 -19.04
C ILE A 273 -5.76 -13.27 -17.99
N PRO A 274 -5.03 -13.27 -16.87
CA PRO A 274 -4.03 -12.29 -16.45
C PRO A 274 -2.63 -12.54 -17.03
N TYR A 275 -2.38 -13.69 -17.63
CA TYR A 275 -1.06 -14.20 -18.04
C TYR A 275 -0.35 -13.28 -19.04
N LYS A 276 -1.11 -12.54 -19.85
CA LYS A 276 -0.56 -11.50 -20.75
C LYS A 276 0.34 -10.48 -20.04
N PHE A 277 0.14 -10.27 -18.75
CA PHE A 277 0.90 -9.29 -17.94
C PHE A 277 1.91 -9.94 -17.00
N GLU A 278 2.03 -11.27 -16.97
CA GLU A 278 2.92 -12.02 -16.08
C GLU A 278 4.02 -12.70 -16.89
N ALA A 279 5.06 -11.96 -17.25
CA ALA A 279 6.18 -12.46 -18.06
C ALA A 279 7.23 -13.17 -17.20
N GLY A 280 7.66 -14.35 -17.66
CA GLY A 280 8.69 -15.17 -17.00
C GLY A 280 8.16 -16.02 -15.85
N THR A 281 9.06 -16.77 -15.21
CA THR A 281 8.68 -17.59 -14.03
C THR A 281 8.25 -16.70 -12.87
N PRO A 282 7.04 -16.86 -12.33
CA PRO A 282 6.54 -16.02 -11.27
C PRO A 282 7.19 -16.34 -9.91
N ASN A 283 7.01 -15.44 -8.95
CA ASN A 283 7.47 -15.61 -7.57
C ASN A 283 6.51 -16.48 -6.76
N VAL A 284 6.55 -17.80 -7.02
CA VAL A 284 5.57 -18.75 -6.47
C VAL A 284 5.61 -18.82 -4.95
N ALA A 285 6.81 -18.88 -4.36
CA ALA A 285 6.97 -19.02 -2.91
C ALA A 285 6.34 -17.84 -2.13
N ASP A 286 6.57 -16.62 -2.59
CA ASP A 286 5.98 -15.45 -1.93
C ASP A 286 4.48 -15.30 -2.23
N VAL A 287 3.98 -15.85 -3.35
CA VAL A 287 2.53 -15.97 -3.57
C VAL A 287 1.90 -16.89 -2.52
N MET A 288 2.55 -18.02 -2.15
CA MET A 288 2.06 -18.87 -1.04
C MET A 288 2.02 -18.09 0.28
N GLY A 289 3.10 -17.35 0.59
CA GLY A 289 3.13 -16.48 1.76
C GLY A 289 2.07 -15.37 1.73
N PHE A 290 1.76 -14.82 0.56
CA PHE A 290 0.69 -13.84 0.40
C PHE A 290 -0.69 -14.44 0.67
N GLY A 291 -0.96 -15.65 0.15
CA GLY A 291 -2.17 -16.40 0.48
C GLY A 291 -2.35 -16.64 1.97
N ALA A 292 -1.27 -17.03 2.67
CA ALA A 292 -1.29 -17.21 4.12
C ALA A 292 -1.54 -15.90 4.90
N ALA A 293 -1.06 -14.76 4.40
CA ALA A 293 -1.35 -13.46 5.02
C ALA A 293 -2.84 -13.09 4.89
N ILE A 294 -3.46 -13.37 3.75
CA ILE A 294 -4.90 -13.16 3.54
C ILE A 294 -5.72 -14.05 4.48
N ASP A 295 -5.37 -15.33 4.58
CA ASP A 295 -6.04 -16.25 5.51
C ASP A 295 -5.93 -15.73 6.95
N TYR A 296 -4.74 -15.31 7.38
CA TYR A 296 -4.50 -14.75 8.72
C TYR A 296 -5.38 -13.51 9.01
N LEU A 297 -5.46 -12.57 8.06
CA LEU A 297 -6.30 -11.37 8.21
C LEU A 297 -7.79 -11.71 8.28
N ASN A 298 -8.26 -12.66 7.47
CA ASN A 298 -9.64 -13.13 7.48
C ASN A 298 -10.00 -13.83 8.80
N ASP A 299 -9.10 -14.68 9.31
CA ASP A 299 -9.30 -15.40 10.58
C ASP A 299 -9.29 -14.44 11.78
N LEU A 300 -8.46 -13.41 11.74
CA LEU A 300 -8.42 -12.38 12.79
C LEU A 300 -9.66 -11.51 12.79
N GLY A 301 -10.17 -11.19 11.61
CA GLY A 301 -11.41 -10.42 11.38
C GLY A 301 -11.20 -8.89 11.41
N TRP A 302 -11.83 -8.22 10.46
CA TRP A 302 -11.71 -6.76 10.29
C TRP A 302 -12.28 -5.97 11.48
N ASP A 303 -13.29 -6.48 12.17
CA ASP A 303 -13.84 -5.81 13.36
C ASP A 303 -12.79 -5.65 14.46
N PHE A 304 -11.95 -6.67 14.68
CA PHE A 304 -10.84 -6.59 15.62
C PHE A 304 -9.76 -5.64 15.14
N ILE A 305 -9.31 -5.78 13.88
CA ILE A 305 -8.23 -5.00 13.30
C ILE A 305 -8.57 -3.51 13.34
N THR A 306 -9.73 -3.12 12.82
CA THR A 306 -10.13 -1.72 12.74
C THR A 306 -10.40 -1.12 14.10
N ALA A 307 -11.02 -1.87 15.02
CA ALA A 307 -11.26 -1.38 16.38
C ALA A 307 -9.96 -1.14 17.14
N GLN A 308 -8.97 -2.06 17.03
CA GLN A 308 -7.68 -1.92 17.68
C GLN A 308 -6.85 -0.75 17.10
N GLU A 309 -6.82 -0.61 15.78
CA GLU A 309 -6.07 0.48 15.15
C GLU A 309 -6.70 1.85 15.42
N ASN A 310 -8.04 1.94 15.44
CA ASN A 310 -8.74 3.18 15.82
C ASN A 310 -8.49 3.56 17.28
N ASP A 311 -8.53 2.61 18.20
CA ASP A 311 -8.21 2.82 19.60
C ASP A 311 -6.78 3.37 19.79
N LEU A 312 -5.81 2.77 19.10
CA LEU A 312 -4.43 3.23 19.15
C LEU A 312 -4.26 4.61 18.52
N LEU A 313 -4.93 4.90 17.41
CA LEU A 313 -4.91 6.20 16.75
C LEU A 313 -5.45 7.31 17.67
N GLU A 314 -6.61 7.09 18.26
CA GLU A 314 -7.23 8.04 19.19
C GLU A 314 -6.35 8.27 20.41
N TYR A 315 -5.85 7.17 21.02
CA TYR A 315 -5.00 7.24 22.20
C TYR A 315 -3.67 7.97 21.90
N ALA A 316 -2.97 7.60 20.84
CA ALA A 316 -1.70 8.23 20.47
C ALA A 316 -1.88 9.69 20.08
N THR A 317 -2.96 10.04 19.36
CA THR A 317 -3.26 11.43 18.98
C THR A 317 -3.48 12.30 20.21
N ALA A 318 -4.31 11.87 21.16
CA ALA A 318 -4.57 12.61 22.38
C ALA A 318 -3.29 12.81 23.21
N ARG A 319 -2.45 11.77 23.34
CA ARG A 319 -1.20 11.81 24.09
C ARG A 319 -0.17 12.75 23.45
N LEU A 320 -0.05 12.74 22.12
CA LEU A 320 0.87 13.61 21.37
C LEU A 320 0.42 15.08 21.45
N GLN A 321 -0.87 15.34 21.31
CA GLN A 321 -1.43 16.69 21.40
C GLN A 321 -1.26 17.33 22.80
N ALA A 322 -1.18 16.51 23.85
CA ALA A 322 -0.96 16.98 25.21
C ALA A 322 0.50 17.42 25.48
N ILE A 323 1.46 17.16 24.57
CA ILE A 323 2.85 17.54 24.75
C ILE A 323 3.07 18.91 24.11
N GLU A 324 3.40 19.92 24.92
CA GLU A 324 3.77 21.25 24.45
C GLU A 324 4.96 21.16 23.45
N GLY A 325 4.86 21.87 22.32
CA GLY A 325 5.88 21.87 21.25
C GLY A 325 5.88 20.62 20.37
N VAL A 326 4.89 19.74 20.48
CA VAL A 326 4.64 18.68 19.49
C VAL A 326 3.52 19.12 18.57
N LYS A 327 3.76 19.06 17.25
CA LYS A 327 2.79 19.42 16.22
C LYS A 327 2.50 18.22 15.35
N ILE A 328 1.25 17.73 15.34
CA ILE A 328 0.78 16.71 14.40
C ILE A 328 0.57 17.35 13.02
N ILE A 329 1.03 16.67 11.98
CA ILE A 329 0.90 17.07 10.58
C ILE A 329 -0.19 16.20 9.94
N GLY A 330 -1.22 16.84 9.38
CA GLY A 330 -2.43 16.18 8.87
C GLY A 330 -3.39 15.80 10.00
N THR A 331 -4.46 16.58 10.11
CA THR A 331 -5.46 16.52 11.19
C THR A 331 -6.84 16.12 10.68
N SER A 332 -6.92 15.48 9.51
CA SER A 332 -8.16 14.93 8.97
C SER A 332 -8.88 14.08 10.02
N ALA A 333 -10.21 14.17 10.06
CA ALA A 333 -11.05 13.31 10.89
C ALA A 333 -11.08 11.86 10.38
N HIS A 334 -10.79 11.66 9.09
CA HIS A 334 -10.76 10.36 8.43
C HIS A 334 -9.32 9.91 8.24
N LYS A 335 -8.79 9.15 9.22
CA LYS A 335 -7.39 8.71 9.23
C LYS A 335 -7.26 7.22 9.55
N ALA A 336 -6.28 6.59 8.92
CA ALA A 336 -5.70 5.33 9.39
C ALA A 336 -4.71 5.58 10.54
N ALA A 337 -4.25 4.50 11.18
CA ALA A 337 -3.36 4.54 12.35
C ALA A 337 -1.91 4.99 12.00
N ILE A 338 -1.80 6.13 11.30
CA ILE A 338 -0.55 6.76 10.83
C ILE A 338 -0.52 8.21 11.32
N ILE A 339 0.51 8.58 12.08
CA ILE A 339 0.66 9.93 12.63
C ILE A 339 2.04 10.46 12.27
N SER A 340 2.07 11.53 11.48
CA SER A 340 3.27 12.34 11.26
C SER A 340 3.29 13.52 12.22
N PHE A 341 4.44 13.82 12.82
CA PHE A 341 4.56 14.91 13.78
C PHE A 341 5.96 15.54 13.79
N LEU A 342 6.03 16.73 14.32
CA LEU A 342 7.26 17.48 14.57
C LEU A 342 7.40 17.78 16.07
N ILE A 343 8.64 18.00 16.52
CA ILE A 343 8.97 18.49 17.86
C ILE A 343 9.68 19.84 17.67
N ASP A 344 9.15 20.89 18.22
CA ASP A 344 9.67 22.25 18.06
C ASP A 344 11.15 22.35 18.43
N GLY A 345 11.93 22.94 17.53
CA GLY A 345 13.36 23.14 17.71
C GLY A 345 14.24 21.89 17.58
N ILE A 346 13.65 20.71 17.30
CA ILE A 346 14.39 19.44 17.23
C ILE A 346 14.26 18.84 15.84
N HIS A 347 15.39 18.55 15.22
CA HIS A 347 15.39 17.92 13.91
C HIS A 347 14.88 16.48 13.99
N PHE A 348 14.00 16.06 13.06
CA PHE A 348 13.35 14.75 13.09
C PHE A 348 14.36 13.57 13.04
N PHE A 349 15.50 13.71 12.37
CA PHE A 349 16.54 12.69 12.37
C PHE A 349 17.18 12.49 13.74
N ASP A 350 17.46 13.56 14.45
CA ASP A 350 18.07 13.50 15.79
C ASP A 350 17.09 12.84 16.77
N ALA A 351 15.84 13.26 16.74
CA ALA A 351 14.78 12.65 17.56
C ALA A 351 14.60 11.16 17.24
N GLY A 352 14.54 10.78 15.95
CA GLY A 352 14.42 9.38 15.52
C GLY A 352 15.61 8.53 15.94
N THR A 353 16.84 9.06 15.87
CA THR A 353 18.06 8.37 16.33
C THR A 353 18.02 8.10 17.83
N ILE A 354 17.55 9.05 18.63
CA ILE A 354 17.42 8.86 20.08
C ILE A 354 16.35 7.80 20.39
N MET A 355 15.21 7.83 19.66
CA MET A 355 14.14 6.85 19.82
C MET A 355 14.63 5.44 19.47
N ASP A 356 15.43 5.27 18.41
CA ASP A 356 16.02 3.98 18.03
C ASP A 356 16.88 3.41 19.17
N HIS A 357 17.73 4.22 19.79
CA HIS A 357 18.51 3.81 20.98
C HIS A 357 17.66 3.46 22.21
N LEU A 358 16.39 3.85 22.21
CA LEU A 358 15.39 3.45 23.21
C LEU A 358 14.58 2.20 22.79
N GLY A 359 14.90 1.59 21.64
CA GLY A 359 14.23 0.41 21.10
C GLY A 359 12.94 0.73 20.34
N ILE A 360 12.72 2.01 19.98
CA ILE A 360 11.50 2.47 19.31
C ILE A 360 11.79 2.78 17.83
N ALA A 361 11.26 1.95 16.94
CA ALA A 361 11.38 2.12 15.50
C ALA A 361 10.26 3.04 14.97
N VAL A 362 10.62 4.27 14.65
CA VAL A 362 9.79 5.24 13.91
C VAL A 362 10.48 5.60 12.60
N ARG A 363 9.73 6.11 11.64
CA ARG A 363 10.32 6.61 10.39
C ARG A 363 10.55 8.11 10.45
N THR A 364 11.64 8.57 9.79
CA THR A 364 12.00 9.99 9.68
C THR A 364 12.17 10.39 8.23
N GLY A 365 11.92 11.65 7.90
CA GLY A 365 12.16 12.24 6.58
C GLY A 365 10.90 12.55 5.80
N SER A 366 11.00 12.59 4.47
CA SER A 366 9.91 12.97 3.56
C SER A 366 8.90 11.86 3.28
N HIS A 367 9.12 10.64 3.74
CA HIS A 367 8.24 9.47 3.55
C HIS A 367 7.90 9.16 2.08
N CYS A 368 8.79 9.51 1.16
CA CYS A 368 8.58 9.42 -0.30
C CYS A 368 7.40 10.26 -0.79
N THR A 369 7.12 11.40 -0.14
CA THR A 369 6.11 12.39 -0.53
C THR A 369 6.73 13.80 -0.52
N GLN A 370 7.89 13.96 -1.17
CA GLN A 370 8.63 15.22 -1.13
C GLN A 370 7.81 16.43 -1.60
N PRO A 371 7.00 16.37 -2.68
CA PRO A 371 6.16 17.50 -3.07
C PRO A 371 5.16 17.96 -1.99
N LEU A 372 4.66 17.02 -1.17
CA LEU A 372 3.82 17.36 -0.02
C LEU A 372 4.62 18.13 1.04
N MET A 373 5.87 17.70 1.34
CA MET A 373 6.73 18.39 2.31
C MET A 373 7.03 19.83 1.87
N ASP A 374 7.30 20.02 0.56
CA ASP A 374 7.58 21.34 -0.01
C ASP A 374 6.38 22.30 0.15
N ILE A 375 5.16 21.81 -0.11
CA ILE A 375 3.94 22.63 0.09
C ILE A 375 3.67 22.94 1.56
N LEU A 376 3.96 22.00 2.45
CA LEU A 376 3.83 22.22 3.90
C LEU A 376 4.94 23.11 4.48
N GLY A 377 5.97 23.45 3.68
CA GLY A 377 7.11 24.26 4.11
C GLY A 377 8.00 23.56 5.14
N ILE A 378 8.08 22.22 5.09
CA ILE A 378 8.87 21.39 6.01
C ILE A 378 9.77 20.44 5.24
N ASN A 379 10.90 20.02 5.85
CA ASN A 379 11.85 19.12 5.19
C ASN A 379 11.57 17.62 5.46
N GLY A 380 10.62 17.31 6.32
CA GLY A 380 10.27 15.96 6.74
C GLY A 380 9.63 15.94 8.12
N THR A 381 9.22 14.75 8.57
CA THR A 381 8.60 14.54 9.88
C THR A 381 9.15 13.27 10.55
N LEU A 382 8.84 13.11 11.84
CA LEU A 382 8.74 11.80 12.48
C LEU A 382 7.39 11.20 12.09
N ARG A 383 7.34 9.90 11.80
CA ARG A 383 6.10 9.18 11.53
C ARG A 383 6.03 7.94 12.40
N ALA A 384 5.00 7.85 13.22
CA ALA A 384 4.59 6.63 13.91
C ALA A 384 3.39 6.03 13.18
N SER A 385 3.49 4.78 12.75
CA SER A 385 2.41 4.02 12.12
C SER A 385 2.18 2.72 12.87
N MET A 386 0.97 2.55 13.35
CA MET A 386 0.56 1.45 14.21
C MET A 386 -0.15 0.37 13.41
N ALA A 387 -0.13 -0.86 13.91
CA ALA A 387 -0.89 -1.99 13.42
C ALA A 387 -1.60 -2.68 14.59
N PHE A 388 -2.54 -3.53 14.31
CA PHE A 388 -3.38 -4.19 15.31
C PHE A 388 -2.61 -4.95 16.41
N TYR A 389 -1.35 -5.33 16.20
CA TYR A 389 -0.51 -5.95 17.22
C TYR A 389 0.19 -4.96 18.16
N ASN A 390 0.12 -3.65 17.89
CA ASN A 390 0.67 -2.65 18.80
C ASN A 390 -0.22 -2.47 20.04
N THR A 391 0.35 -1.88 21.09
CA THR A 391 -0.32 -1.71 22.38
C THR A 391 -0.29 -0.25 22.85
N ARG A 392 -1.21 0.14 23.75
CA ARG A 392 -1.19 1.45 24.41
C ARG A 392 0.08 1.64 25.23
N GLN A 393 0.62 0.58 25.86
CA GLN A 393 1.90 0.64 26.58
C GLN A 393 3.08 0.95 25.64
N GLU A 394 3.04 0.53 24.39
CA GLU A 394 4.04 0.92 23.39
C GLU A 394 3.88 2.40 23.02
N VAL A 395 2.66 2.91 22.91
CA VAL A 395 2.40 4.35 22.72
C VAL A 395 2.95 5.15 23.90
N ASP A 396 2.73 4.71 25.15
CA ASP A 396 3.29 5.39 26.34
C ASP A 396 4.82 5.47 26.28
N LYS A 397 5.51 4.39 25.83
CA LYS A 397 6.96 4.44 25.62
C LYS A 397 7.39 5.45 24.56
N LEU A 398 6.59 5.63 23.49
CA LEU A 398 6.86 6.69 22.51
C LEU A 398 6.72 8.08 23.15
N ILE A 399 5.70 8.31 23.98
CA ILE A 399 5.51 9.56 24.69
C ILE A 399 6.68 9.85 25.65
N ASP A 400 7.11 8.85 26.43
CA ASP A 400 8.27 8.96 27.31
C ASP A 400 9.56 9.26 26.53
N ALA A 401 9.72 8.65 25.36
CA ALA A 401 10.86 8.93 24.49
C ALA A 401 10.85 10.35 23.96
N ILE A 402 9.70 10.91 23.61
CA ILE A 402 9.55 12.32 23.18
C ILE A 402 9.95 13.26 24.32
N HIS A 403 9.51 13.02 25.55
CA HIS A 403 9.91 13.81 26.73
C HIS A 403 11.43 13.75 26.96
N ARG A 404 12.02 12.55 26.80
CA ARG A 404 13.47 12.40 26.90
C ARG A 404 14.23 13.13 25.81
N VAL A 405 13.75 13.06 24.57
CA VAL A 405 14.32 13.84 23.45
C VAL A 405 14.29 15.33 23.79
N LYS A 406 13.15 15.87 24.21
CA LYS A 406 13.02 17.29 24.61
C LYS A 406 14.00 17.69 25.72
N THR A 407 14.17 16.83 26.73
CA THR A 407 15.11 17.11 27.84
C THR A 407 16.57 17.13 27.37
N LEU A 408 16.94 16.37 26.32
CA LEU A 408 18.32 16.37 25.82
C LEU A 408 18.65 17.59 24.96
N PHE A 409 17.64 18.31 24.45
CA PHE A 409 17.80 19.52 23.63
C PHE A 409 17.37 20.78 24.33
N ALA A 410 16.90 20.72 25.59
CA ALA A 410 16.62 21.88 26.45
C ALA A 410 17.91 22.39 27.10
#